data_7eb9e863d83ed7715a8f964798e300e6
#
_entry.id   7eb9e863d83ed7715a8f964798e300e6
#
_cell.length_a   1.000
_cell.length_b   1.000
_cell.length_c   1.000
_cell.angle_alpha   90.00
_cell.angle_beta   90.00
_cell.angle_gamma   90.00
#
_symmetry.space_group_name_H-M   'P 1'
#
loop_
_entity.id
_entity.type
_entity.pdbx_description
1 polymer ?
#
loop_
_entity_poly.entity_id
_entity_poly.type
_entity_poly.pdbx_seq_one_letter_code
_entity_poly.pdbx_strand_id
1 'polypeptide(L)'
;MNFNANLDWDMFQVLVRRAYFPIPEAILKTWYLYSVLTVVTWGLWGVFSKLASNYSKPKQALLFQTAGVLAFAVVVLFMEKFHFEWSLPGFSWAALGGFFAFVGFLTFFAALDQGKASTVVTLSALYPLVTILLSIAFLHEKLTARQGTGIVFALLASVLLAS
;
A
#
# COMPACT_ATOMS: atom_id res chain seq x y z
N MET A 1 17.80 -28.21 22.76
CA MET A 1 16.40 -28.01 22.34
C MET A 1 16.45 -27.32 20.99
N ASN A 2 16.33 -28.11 19.89
CA ASN A 2 16.32 -27.57 18.52
C ASN A 2 14.91 -27.06 18.23
N PHE A 3 14.72 -25.76 18.34
CA PHE A 3 13.49 -25.09 17.90
C PHE A 3 13.46 -25.13 16.37
N ASN A 4 12.48 -25.84 15.82
CA ASN A 4 12.37 -26.03 14.36
C ASN A 4 11.69 -24.80 13.76
N ALA A 5 12.50 -23.80 13.40
CA ALA A 5 12.04 -22.49 12.90
C ALA A 5 11.11 -22.59 11.67
N ASN A 6 11.14 -23.69 10.92
CA ASN A 6 10.24 -23.91 9.78
C ASN A 6 8.81 -24.29 10.20
N LEU A 7 8.66 -24.99 11.34
CA LEU A 7 7.33 -25.38 11.84
C LEU A 7 6.58 -24.16 12.43
N ASP A 8 7.31 -23.25 13.08
CA ASP A 8 6.75 -22.03 13.66
C ASP A 8 6.24 -21.04 12.59
N TRP A 9 6.93 -20.97 11.46
CA TRP A 9 6.56 -20.05 10.39
C TRP A 9 5.32 -20.52 9.62
N ASP A 10 5.23 -21.81 9.34
CA ASP A 10 4.05 -22.41 8.72
C ASP A 10 2.84 -22.38 9.67
N MET A 11 3.05 -22.60 10.96
CA MET A 11 2.02 -22.50 11.98
C MET A 11 1.58 -21.03 12.18
N PHE A 12 2.51 -20.09 12.13
CA PHE A 12 2.22 -18.66 12.17
C PHE A 12 1.41 -18.23 10.93
N GLN A 13 1.76 -18.68 9.74
CA GLN A 13 1.00 -18.44 8.50
C GLN A 13 -0.41 -19.04 8.58
N VAL A 14 -0.57 -20.24 9.15
CA VAL A 14 -1.87 -20.90 9.35
C VAL A 14 -2.69 -20.18 10.41
N LEU A 15 -2.07 -19.71 11.50
CA LEU A 15 -2.75 -18.95 12.57
C LEU A 15 -3.15 -17.56 12.08
N VAL A 16 -2.30 -16.87 11.32
CA VAL A 16 -2.62 -15.59 10.70
C VAL A 16 -3.74 -15.75 9.67
N ARG A 17 -3.72 -16.80 8.85
CA ARG A 17 -4.85 -17.12 7.94
C ARG A 17 -6.14 -17.45 8.67
N ARG A 18 -6.08 -18.13 9.81
CA ARG A 18 -7.26 -18.53 10.59
C ARG A 18 -7.83 -17.41 11.45
N ALA A 19 -6.99 -16.53 11.95
CA ALA A 19 -7.41 -15.43 12.82
C ALA A 19 -8.01 -14.26 12.05
N TYR A 20 -7.59 -14.03 10.77
CA TYR A 20 -8.00 -12.86 10.01
C TYR A 20 -9.20 -13.05 9.11
N PHE A 21 -9.51 -14.28 8.64
CA PHE A 21 -10.76 -14.58 7.92
C PHE A 21 -10.87 -16.09 7.63
N PRO A 22 -11.99 -16.76 7.92
CA PRO A 22 -12.30 -18.04 7.31
C PRO A 22 -12.69 -17.77 5.85
N ILE A 23 -11.70 -17.75 4.95
CA ILE A 23 -11.92 -17.52 3.53
C ILE A 23 -12.31 -18.84 2.88
N PRO A 24 -13.58 -19.04 2.44
CA PRO A 24 -13.95 -20.17 1.61
C PRO A 24 -13.12 -20.14 0.30
N GLU A 25 -12.75 -21.29 -0.24
CA GLU A 25 -11.94 -21.38 -1.48
C GLU A 25 -12.52 -20.63 -2.69
N ALA A 26 -13.85 -20.39 -2.70
CA ALA A 26 -14.52 -19.54 -3.67
C ALA A 26 -14.02 -18.08 -3.65
N ILE A 27 -13.37 -17.63 -2.58
CA ILE A 27 -12.87 -16.27 -2.37
C ILE A 27 -11.43 -16.09 -2.88
N LEU A 28 -10.76 -17.13 -3.37
CA LEU A 28 -9.43 -17.03 -3.99
C LEU A 28 -9.38 -16.04 -5.18
N LYS A 29 -10.55 -15.68 -5.75
CA LYS A 29 -10.68 -14.60 -6.74
C LYS A 29 -10.94 -13.22 -6.11
N THR A 30 -11.25 -13.15 -4.84
CA THR A 30 -11.67 -11.89 -4.16
C THR A 30 -10.48 -10.95 -3.96
N TRP A 31 -9.30 -11.46 -3.67
CA TRP A 31 -8.09 -10.61 -3.57
C TRP A 31 -7.80 -9.89 -4.89
N TYR A 32 -8.04 -10.54 -6.01
CA TYR A 32 -7.87 -9.93 -7.33
C TYR A 32 -8.85 -8.79 -7.55
N LEU A 33 -10.13 -8.98 -7.20
CA LEU A 33 -11.14 -7.93 -7.28
C LEU A 33 -10.79 -6.73 -6.39
N TYR A 34 -10.34 -6.98 -5.15
CA TYR A 34 -9.86 -5.91 -4.28
C TYR A 34 -8.65 -5.19 -4.86
N SER A 35 -7.72 -5.91 -5.48
CA SER A 35 -6.56 -5.31 -6.14
C SER A 35 -6.97 -4.41 -7.30
N VAL A 36 -7.91 -4.87 -8.15
CA VAL A 36 -8.44 -4.06 -9.26
C VAL A 36 -9.17 -2.82 -8.72
N LEU A 37 -9.99 -2.97 -7.70
CA LEU A 37 -10.68 -1.85 -7.07
C LEU A 37 -9.68 -0.85 -6.48
N THR A 38 -8.60 -1.33 -5.85
CA THR A 38 -7.51 -0.49 -5.36
C THR A 38 -6.87 0.30 -6.50
N VAL A 39 -6.58 -0.32 -7.64
CA VAL A 39 -6.01 0.36 -8.81
C VAL A 39 -6.93 1.48 -9.29
N VAL A 40 -8.24 1.21 -9.39
CA VAL A 40 -9.22 2.22 -9.82
C VAL A 40 -9.31 3.38 -8.81
N THR A 41 -9.45 3.05 -7.52
CA THR A 41 -9.59 4.08 -6.47
C THR A 41 -8.33 4.92 -6.31
N TRP A 42 -7.15 4.31 -6.41
CA TRP A 42 -5.89 5.05 -6.36
C TRP A 42 -5.64 5.86 -7.63
N GLY A 43 -6.11 5.39 -8.80
CA GLY A 43 -6.11 6.18 -10.02
C GLY A 43 -6.95 7.45 -9.88
N LEU A 44 -8.16 7.34 -9.35
CA LEU A 44 -9.02 8.50 -9.03
C LEU A 44 -8.37 9.40 -7.98
N TRP A 45 -7.79 8.81 -6.93
CA TRP A 45 -7.05 9.57 -5.92
C TRP A 45 -5.92 10.41 -6.53
N GLY A 46 -5.18 9.88 -7.50
CA GLY A 46 -4.12 10.64 -8.19
C GLY A 46 -4.66 11.88 -8.92
N VAL A 47 -5.81 11.77 -9.59
CA VAL A 47 -6.48 12.90 -10.24
C VAL A 47 -6.93 13.95 -9.22
N PHE A 48 -7.63 13.53 -8.15
CA PHE A 48 -8.09 14.45 -7.11
C PHE A 48 -6.93 15.10 -6.35
N SER A 49 -5.82 14.38 -6.14
CA SER A 49 -4.60 14.95 -5.55
C SER A 49 -4.01 16.05 -6.43
N LYS A 50 -3.99 15.86 -7.76
CA LYS A 50 -3.56 16.92 -8.69
C LYS A 50 -4.50 18.12 -8.67
N LEU A 51 -5.81 17.89 -8.66
CA LEU A 51 -6.77 18.98 -8.54
C LEU A 51 -6.59 19.77 -7.25
N ALA A 52 -6.39 19.08 -6.12
CA ALA A 52 -6.09 19.73 -4.84
C ALA A 52 -4.81 20.58 -4.90
N SER A 53 -3.76 20.09 -5.56
CA SER A 53 -2.49 20.81 -5.71
C SER A 53 -2.61 22.08 -6.58
N ASN A 54 -3.63 22.17 -7.45
CA ASN A 54 -3.88 23.38 -8.24
C ASN A 54 -4.49 24.53 -7.39
N TYR A 55 -5.09 24.20 -6.25
CA TYR A 55 -5.78 25.18 -5.37
C TYR A 55 -5.09 25.36 -4.01
N SER A 56 -4.12 24.52 -3.69
CA SER A 56 -3.50 24.49 -2.36
C SER A 56 -2.01 24.23 -2.47
N LYS A 57 -1.23 24.85 -1.58
CA LYS A 57 0.20 24.50 -1.45
C LYS A 57 0.36 23.05 -1.01
N PRO A 58 1.47 22.37 -1.36
CA PRO A 58 1.68 20.93 -1.07
C PRO A 58 1.36 20.52 0.37
N LYS A 59 1.85 21.30 1.35
CA LYS A 59 1.59 21.02 2.77
C LYS A 59 0.12 21.16 3.15
N GLN A 60 -0.61 22.09 2.54
CA GLN A 60 -2.04 22.31 2.79
C GLN A 60 -2.88 21.20 2.15
N ALA A 61 -2.56 20.81 0.91
CA ALA A 61 -3.21 19.70 0.23
C ALA A 61 -3.05 18.39 1.03
N LEU A 62 -1.85 18.14 1.58
CA LEU A 62 -1.59 17.01 2.46
C LEU A 62 -2.46 17.06 3.72
N LEU A 63 -2.57 18.23 4.39
CA LEU A 63 -3.40 18.39 5.58
C LEU A 63 -4.89 18.12 5.28
N PHE A 64 -5.40 18.63 4.18
CA PHE A 64 -6.79 18.39 3.77
C PHE A 64 -7.05 16.92 3.46
N GLN A 65 -6.12 16.27 2.76
CA GLN A 65 -6.21 14.82 2.52
C GLN A 65 -6.17 14.03 3.82
N THR A 66 -5.27 14.38 4.75
CA THR A 66 -5.18 13.71 6.05
C THR A 66 -6.47 13.88 6.85
N ALA A 67 -7.08 15.06 6.84
CA ALA A 67 -8.37 15.29 7.49
C ALA A 67 -9.47 14.38 6.89
N GLY A 68 -9.50 14.22 5.57
CA GLY A 68 -10.40 13.28 4.90
C GLY A 68 -10.18 11.83 5.35
N VAL A 69 -8.92 11.38 5.39
CA VAL A 69 -8.58 10.02 5.86
C VAL A 69 -8.99 9.82 7.33
N LEU A 70 -8.77 10.81 8.20
CA LEU A 70 -9.18 10.76 9.61
C LEU A 70 -10.71 10.66 9.76
N ALA A 71 -11.47 11.39 8.95
CA ALA A 71 -12.93 11.28 8.95
C ALA A 71 -13.39 9.84 8.62
N PHE A 72 -12.78 9.21 7.61
CA PHE A 72 -13.07 7.81 7.30
C PHE A 72 -12.56 6.83 8.35
N ALA A 73 -11.44 7.11 9.03
CA ALA A 73 -11.00 6.30 10.16
C ALA A 73 -12.04 6.30 11.31
N VAL A 74 -12.72 7.43 11.55
CA VAL A 74 -13.83 7.48 12.50
C VAL A 74 -14.99 6.58 12.06
N VAL A 75 -15.33 6.55 10.78
CA VAL A 75 -16.36 5.63 10.26
C VAL A 75 -15.98 4.17 10.52
N VAL A 76 -14.71 3.80 10.30
CA VAL A 76 -14.22 2.45 10.60
C VAL A 76 -14.36 2.13 12.09
N LEU A 77 -14.04 3.06 12.99
CA LEU A 77 -14.24 2.87 14.44
C LEU A 77 -15.71 2.59 14.81
N PHE A 78 -16.64 3.28 14.15
CA PHE A 78 -18.08 3.00 14.32
C PHE A 78 -18.48 1.62 13.78
N MET A 79 -17.93 1.21 12.62
CA MET A 79 -18.18 -0.12 12.05
C MET A 79 -17.69 -1.24 12.97
N GLU A 80 -16.53 -1.05 13.59
CA GLU A 80 -15.96 -1.98 14.59
C GLU A 80 -16.61 -1.82 15.99
N LYS A 81 -17.63 -0.97 16.13
CA LYS A 81 -18.32 -0.69 17.41
C LYS A 81 -17.35 -0.31 18.53
N PHE A 82 -16.25 0.36 18.19
CA PHE A 82 -15.15 0.71 19.09
C PHE A 82 -14.45 -0.51 19.76
N HIS A 83 -14.65 -1.72 19.19
CA HIS A 83 -13.95 -2.92 19.65
C HIS A 83 -12.77 -3.18 18.70
N PHE A 84 -11.57 -3.17 19.24
CA PHE A 84 -10.38 -3.58 18.51
C PHE A 84 -9.43 -4.31 19.47
N GLU A 85 -8.83 -5.36 18.95
CA GLU A 85 -7.82 -6.11 19.68
C GLU A 85 -6.51 -5.33 19.66
N TRP A 86 -6.03 -4.95 20.84
CA TRP A 86 -4.77 -4.22 20.93
C TRP A 86 -3.58 -5.17 20.74
N SER A 87 -2.73 -4.85 19.78
CA SER A 87 -1.48 -5.56 19.53
C SER A 87 -0.34 -4.54 19.41
N LEU A 88 0.58 -4.55 20.37
CA LEU A 88 1.72 -3.63 20.34
C LEU A 88 2.59 -3.82 19.09
N PRO A 89 2.95 -5.05 18.65
CA PRO A 89 3.68 -5.24 17.40
C PRO A 89 2.89 -4.75 16.19
N GLY A 90 1.58 -5.04 16.11
CA GLY A 90 0.71 -4.56 15.03
C GLY A 90 0.66 -3.05 14.96
N PHE A 91 0.47 -2.38 16.10
CA PHE A 91 0.50 -0.92 16.18
C PHE A 91 1.84 -0.34 15.76
N SER A 92 2.96 -0.92 16.22
CA SER A 92 4.30 -0.40 15.90
C SER A 92 4.61 -0.47 14.39
N TRP A 93 4.29 -1.58 13.74
CA TRP A 93 4.47 -1.73 12.30
C TRP A 93 3.53 -0.82 11.50
N ALA A 94 2.29 -0.69 11.93
CA ALA A 94 1.33 0.21 11.29
C ALA A 94 1.75 1.69 11.44
N ALA A 95 2.23 2.09 12.62
CA ALA A 95 2.72 3.43 12.88
C ALA A 95 3.96 3.77 12.02
N LEU A 96 4.90 2.82 11.88
CA LEU A 96 6.05 2.97 11.01
C LEU A 96 5.63 3.09 9.53
N GLY A 97 4.67 2.26 9.10
CA GLY A 97 4.07 2.38 7.76
C GLY A 97 3.40 3.74 7.55
N GLY A 98 2.66 4.24 8.54
CA GLY A 98 2.05 5.57 8.55
C GLY A 98 3.07 6.70 8.43
N PHE A 99 4.20 6.59 9.11
CA PHE A 99 5.31 7.54 8.99
C PHE A 99 5.85 7.61 7.56
N PHE A 100 6.17 6.46 6.96
CA PHE A 100 6.66 6.43 5.57
C PHE A 100 5.59 6.90 4.57
N ALA A 101 4.32 6.56 4.79
CA ALA A 101 3.22 7.06 3.98
C ALA A 101 3.12 8.61 4.05
N PHE A 102 3.25 9.19 5.23
CA PHE A 102 3.24 10.64 5.41
C PHE A 102 4.38 11.32 4.64
N VAL A 103 5.61 10.82 4.76
CA VAL A 103 6.78 11.35 4.03
C VAL A 103 6.55 11.19 2.51
N GLY A 104 6.03 10.03 2.08
CA GLY A 104 5.70 9.77 0.68
C GLY A 104 4.65 10.75 0.15
N PHE A 105 3.58 11.00 0.88
CA PHE A 105 2.55 11.97 0.47
C PHE A 105 3.07 13.40 0.42
N LEU A 106 3.90 13.80 1.39
CA LEU A 106 4.49 15.13 1.39
C LEU A 106 5.35 15.38 0.15
N THR A 107 6.19 14.41 -0.21
CA THR A 107 7.05 14.49 -1.40
C THR A 107 6.23 14.35 -2.69
N PHE A 108 5.20 13.53 -2.71
CA PHE A 108 4.28 13.37 -3.83
C PHE A 108 3.53 14.66 -4.15
N PHE A 109 2.95 15.34 -3.15
CA PHE A 109 2.31 16.64 -3.36
C PHE A 109 3.29 17.72 -3.79
N ALA A 110 4.52 17.71 -3.27
CA ALA A 110 5.56 18.63 -3.73
C ALA A 110 5.94 18.38 -5.20
N ALA A 111 5.95 17.13 -5.63
CA ALA A 111 6.17 16.77 -7.04
C ALA A 111 4.98 17.18 -7.93
N LEU A 112 3.74 16.99 -7.48
CA LEU A 112 2.53 17.41 -8.22
C LEU A 112 2.42 18.92 -8.39
N ASP A 113 2.96 19.69 -7.47
CA ASP A 113 3.02 21.16 -7.56
C ASP A 113 3.90 21.61 -8.74
N GLN A 114 4.96 20.89 -9.03
CA GLN A 114 5.96 21.23 -10.04
C GLN A 114 5.80 20.45 -11.35
N GLY A 115 5.17 19.27 -11.32
CA GLY A 115 5.13 18.33 -12.43
C GLY A 115 3.72 18.06 -12.97
N LYS A 116 3.69 17.45 -14.15
CA LYS A 116 2.44 16.91 -14.72
C LYS A 116 2.00 15.69 -13.92
N ALA A 117 0.70 15.58 -13.66
CA ALA A 117 0.14 14.44 -12.93
C ALA A 117 0.52 13.10 -13.57
N SER A 118 0.44 12.99 -14.90
CA SER A 118 0.82 11.77 -15.64
C SER A 118 2.24 11.31 -15.33
N THR A 119 3.20 12.22 -15.37
CA THR A 119 4.61 11.90 -15.11
C THR A 119 4.85 11.58 -13.63
N VAL A 120 4.33 12.40 -12.72
CA VAL A 120 4.52 12.20 -11.27
C VAL A 120 3.90 10.89 -10.80
N VAL A 121 2.65 10.61 -11.20
CA VAL A 121 1.97 9.37 -10.82
C VAL A 121 2.69 8.16 -11.38
N THR A 122 3.13 8.21 -12.65
CA THR A 122 3.84 7.10 -13.29
C THR A 122 5.18 6.80 -12.62
N LEU A 123 5.97 7.84 -12.30
CA LEU A 123 7.22 7.66 -11.55
C LEU A 123 6.97 7.14 -10.14
N SER A 124 5.96 7.68 -9.46
CA SER A 124 5.58 7.20 -8.13
C SER A 124 5.09 5.75 -8.15
N ALA A 125 4.48 5.29 -9.25
CA ALA A 125 4.05 3.90 -9.42
C ALA A 125 5.22 2.90 -9.48
N LEU A 126 6.47 3.34 -9.38
CA LEU A 126 7.63 2.47 -9.21
C LEU A 126 7.85 2.01 -7.77
N TYR A 127 7.13 2.56 -6.77
CA TYR A 127 7.29 2.15 -5.37
C TYR A 127 7.12 0.63 -5.11
N PRO A 128 6.30 -0.13 -5.87
CA PRO A 128 6.21 -1.58 -5.65
C PRO A 128 7.52 -2.31 -5.87
N LEU A 129 8.44 -1.76 -6.67
CA LEU A 129 9.78 -2.35 -6.83
C LEU A 129 10.56 -2.35 -5.51
N VAL A 130 10.52 -1.22 -4.80
CA VAL A 130 11.15 -1.11 -3.49
C VAL A 130 10.51 -2.13 -2.54
N THR A 131 9.17 -2.23 -2.55
CA THR A 131 8.44 -3.22 -1.75
C THR A 131 8.86 -4.64 -2.11
N ILE A 132 8.95 -5.00 -3.38
CA ILE A 132 9.34 -6.34 -3.84
C ILE A 132 10.79 -6.65 -3.41
N LEU A 133 11.71 -5.72 -3.59
CA LEU A 133 13.10 -5.90 -3.17
C LEU A 133 13.21 -6.12 -1.66
N LEU A 134 12.46 -5.35 -0.87
CA LEU A 134 12.41 -5.50 0.58
C LEU A 134 11.73 -6.81 0.99
N SER A 135 10.65 -7.21 0.30
CA SER A 135 9.97 -8.50 0.56
C SER A 135 10.89 -9.69 0.32
N ILE A 136 11.70 -9.66 -0.74
CA ILE A 136 12.72 -10.70 -0.98
C ILE A 136 13.78 -10.69 0.12
N ALA A 137 14.29 -9.50 0.48
CA ALA A 137 15.40 -9.37 1.40
C ALA A 137 15.01 -9.69 2.86
N PHE A 138 13.84 -9.25 3.31
CA PHE A 138 13.42 -9.33 4.72
C PHE A 138 12.34 -10.39 4.98
N LEU A 139 11.43 -10.62 4.02
CA LEU A 139 10.35 -11.60 4.16
C LEU A 139 10.70 -12.93 3.48
N HIS A 140 11.85 -13.01 2.81
CA HIS A 140 12.33 -14.18 2.09
C HIS A 140 11.33 -14.71 1.03
N GLU A 141 10.53 -13.82 0.45
CA GLU A 141 9.58 -14.16 -0.60
C GLU A 141 10.31 -14.61 -1.86
N LYS A 142 9.80 -15.69 -2.49
CA LYS A 142 10.37 -16.23 -3.73
C LYS A 142 9.63 -15.65 -4.93
N LEU A 143 10.37 -15.04 -5.84
CA LEU A 143 9.84 -14.61 -7.13
C LEU A 143 9.88 -15.76 -8.13
N THR A 144 8.77 -15.94 -8.85
CA THR A 144 8.76 -16.79 -10.03
C THR A 144 9.35 -16.03 -11.24
N ALA A 145 9.89 -16.75 -12.22
CA ALA A 145 10.40 -16.13 -13.44
C ALA A 145 9.33 -15.29 -14.16
N ARG A 146 8.06 -15.72 -14.12
CA ARG A 146 6.91 -14.98 -14.69
C ARG A 146 6.70 -13.64 -13.98
N GLN A 147 6.79 -13.62 -12.64
CA GLN A 147 6.70 -12.37 -11.87
C GLN A 147 7.88 -11.44 -12.17
N GLY A 148 9.11 -11.99 -12.26
CA GLY A 148 10.30 -11.23 -12.63
C GLY A 148 10.17 -10.56 -14.00
N THR A 149 9.67 -11.27 -15.01
CA THR A 149 9.42 -10.69 -16.34
C THR A 149 8.35 -9.60 -16.29
N GLY A 150 7.27 -9.79 -15.53
CA GLY A 150 6.23 -8.76 -15.32
C GLY A 150 6.79 -7.48 -14.71
N ILE A 151 7.69 -7.58 -13.74
CA ILE A 151 8.36 -6.44 -13.11
C ILE A 151 9.20 -5.67 -14.13
N VAL A 152 9.97 -6.38 -14.97
CA VAL A 152 10.79 -5.75 -16.02
C VAL A 152 9.91 -4.96 -17.01
N PHE A 153 8.79 -5.54 -17.44
CA PHE A 153 7.85 -4.82 -18.31
C PHE A 153 7.22 -3.61 -17.64
N ALA A 154 6.86 -3.70 -16.37
CA ALA A 154 6.32 -2.57 -15.62
C ALA A 154 7.34 -1.42 -15.51
N LEU A 155 8.63 -1.74 -15.29
CA LEU A 155 9.72 -0.77 -15.29
C LEU A 155 9.87 -0.09 -16.63
N LEU A 156 9.95 -0.86 -17.71
CA LEU A 156 10.11 -0.32 -19.06
C LEU A 156 8.93 0.59 -19.42
N ALA A 157 7.70 0.15 -19.13
CA ALA A 157 6.50 0.97 -19.34
C ALA A 157 6.56 2.28 -18.55
N SER A 158 6.97 2.24 -17.28
CA SER A 158 7.06 3.43 -16.42
C SER A 158 8.11 4.43 -16.93
N VAL A 159 9.26 3.96 -17.41
CA VAL A 159 10.30 4.81 -17.99
C VAL A 159 9.81 5.47 -19.28
N LEU A 160 9.15 4.71 -20.14
CA LEU A 160 8.59 5.24 -21.41
C LEU A 160 7.47 6.26 -21.19
N LEU A 161 6.66 6.08 -20.15
CA LEU A 161 5.57 7.02 -19.81
C LEU A 161 6.06 8.27 -19.08
N ALA A 162 7.25 8.23 -18.47
CA ALA A 162 7.85 9.35 -17.77
C ALA A 162 8.69 10.27 -18.70
N SER A 163 9.05 9.80 -19.90
CA SER A 163 9.77 10.57 -20.91
C SER A 163 8.80 11.42 -21.73
#